data_3064a06db8bc00cd26552f89ab1b7175
#
_entry.id   3064a06db8bc00cd26552f89ab1b7175
#
_cell.length_a   1.000
_cell.length_b   1.000
_cell.length_c   1.000
_cell.angle_alpha   90.00
_cell.angle_beta   90.00
_cell.angle_gamma   90.00
#
_symmetry.space_group_name_H-M   'P 1'
#
loop_
_entity.id
_entity.type
_entity.pdbx_description
1 polymer ?
#
loop_
_entity_poly.entity_id
_entity_poly.type
_entity_poly.pdbx_seq_one_letter_code
_entity_poly.pdbx_strand_id
1 'polypeptide(L)'
;RGRCAQPCRLPYRVDGGPEEYPLSMKDMCTIELLPELIEAGIDSFKIEGRMKKPEYAAGVTAFYRKYIDRYYKCKEEGKKDTYHVEAHDLEQLNALYIRSERSEGYYHQHNGRNMITLSSPSYSGNDDVLIDRIRSRFLSQKKILPVTLNASFHAGSNARLTITANGASVDIEGGMVQKALKQPLSKEKIKEQ
;
A
#
# COMPACT_ATOMS: atom_id res chain seq x y z
N ARG A 1 9.31 -18.83 7.94
CA ARG A 1 9.30 -17.59 7.15
C ARG A 1 9.29 -16.39 8.09
N GLY A 2 9.92 -15.28 7.70
CA GLY A 2 9.96 -14.05 8.49
C GLY A 2 11.07 -13.99 9.55
N ARG A 3 11.95 -14.96 9.64
CA ARG A 3 13.08 -15.02 10.58
C ARG A 3 14.37 -14.46 9.97
N CYS A 4 14.30 -13.25 9.39
CA CYS A 4 15.49 -12.59 8.88
C CYS A 4 16.27 -11.97 10.05
N ALA A 5 17.52 -12.39 10.24
CA ALA A 5 18.45 -11.83 11.24
C ALA A 5 19.03 -10.46 10.81
N GLN A 6 18.67 -9.97 9.64
CA GLN A 6 19.14 -8.72 9.06
C GLN A 6 20.68 -8.59 9.00
N PRO A 7 21.42 -9.56 8.45
CA PRO A 7 22.88 -9.48 8.38
C PRO A 7 23.34 -8.24 7.59
N CYS A 8 22.55 -7.78 6.61
CA CYS A 8 22.84 -6.55 5.88
C CYS A 8 22.79 -5.27 6.76
N ARG A 9 22.38 -5.37 8.01
CA ARG A 9 22.31 -4.25 8.97
C ARG A 9 23.31 -4.38 10.12
N LEU A 10 24.16 -5.40 10.07
CA LEU A 10 25.24 -5.57 11.03
C LEU A 10 26.50 -4.85 10.57
N PRO A 11 27.37 -4.44 11.51
CA PRO A 11 28.64 -3.85 11.19
C PRO A 11 29.65 -4.90 10.71
N TYR A 12 30.51 -4.51 9.81
CA TYR A 12 31.59 -5.35 9.28
C TYR A 12 32.88 -4.58 9.18
N ARG A 13 34.00 -5.30 9.27
CA ARG A 13 35.32 -4.78 8.97
C ARG A 13 35.80 -5.40 7.65
N VAL A 14 36.13 -4.55 6.70
CA VAL A 14 36.64 -4.98 5.39
C VAL A 14 38.16 -4.77 5.39
N ASP A 15 38.91 -5.80 5.09
CA ASP A 15 40.38 -5.78 5.02
C ASP A 15 41.09 -5.16 6.24
N GLY A 16 40.55 -5.40 7.43
CA GLY A 16 41.11 -4.84 8.66
C GLY A 16 40.84 -3.36 8.89
N GLY A 17 40.03 -2.75 8.05
CA GLY A 17 39.62 -1.34 8.18
C GLY A 17 38.69 -1.08 9.36
N PRO A 18 38.12 0.12 9.46
CA PRO A 18 37.15 0.49 10.49
C PRO A 18 35.88 -0.34 10.37
N GLU A 19 35.14 -0.42 11.46
CA GLU A 19 33.82 -1.05 11.50
C GLU A 19 32.79 -0.13 10.85
N GLU A 20 32.17 -0.60 9.77
CA GLU A 20 31.19 0.13 8.96
C GLU A 20 30.02 -0.79 8.59
N TYR A 21 29.03 -0.25 7.88
CA TYR A 21 27.83 -0.98 7.44
C TYR A 21 27.77 -1.16 5.90
N PRO A 22 28.76 -1.78 5.28
CA PRO A 22 28.92 -1.84 3.82
C PRO A 22 27.79 -2.60 3.09
N LEU A 23 27.02 -3.38 3.80
CA LEU A 23 25.86 -4.10 3.24
C LEU A 23 24.52 -3.37 3.49
N SER A 24 24.55 -2.21 4.16
CA SER A 24 23.34 -1.47 4.49
C SER A 24 22.95 -0.52 3.37
N MET A 25 22.07 -0.96 2.50
CA MET A 25 21.51 -0.14 1.42
C MET A 25 20.67 1.00 1.98
N LYS A 26 20.78 2.17 1.35
CA LYS A 26 19.84 3.29 1.53
C LYS A 26 18.45 2.88 1.03
N ASP A 27 17.42 3.53 1.55
CA ASP A 27 16.06 3.29 1.08
C ASP A 27 15.84 3.93 -0.30
N MET A 28 15.36 3.13 -1.26
CA MET A 28 15.12 3.61 -2.61
C MET A 28 13.82 4.43 -2.68
N CYS A 29 13.90 5.63 -3.24
CA CYS A 29 12.76 6.50 -3.48
C CYS A 29 12.86 7.10 -4.88
N THR A 30 11.88 6.82 -5.71
CA THR A 30 11.83 7.23 -7.13
C THR A 30 10.70 8.21 -7.42
N ILE A 31 10.15 8.88 -6.40
CA ILE A 31 8.98 9.75 -6.56
C ILE A 31 9.27 10.95 -7.46
N GLU A 32 10.50 11.44 -7.46
CA GLU A 32 10.96 12.54 -8.31
C GLU A 32 11.18 12.07 -9.76
N LEU A 33 11.43 10.77 -9.97
CA LEU A 33 11.63 10.13 -11.28
C LEU A 33 10.33 9.62 -11.93
N LEU A 34 9.18 9.83 -11.31
CA LEU A 34 7.90 9.35 -11.85
C LEU A 34 7.65 9.77 -13.30
N PRO A 35 7.95 11.01 -13.74
CA PRO A 35 7.81 11.39 -15.14
C PRO A 35 8.60 10.49 -16.09
N GLU A 36 9.87 10.26 -15.79
CA GLU A 36 10.77 9.45 -16.62
C GLU A 36 10.31 7.98 -16.67
N LEU A 37 9.92 7.43 -15.52
CA LEU A 37 9.46 6.06 -15.42
C LEU A 37 8.12 5.83 -16.16
N ILE A 38 7.21 6.78 -16.07
CA ILE A 38 5.91 6.72 -16.78
C ILE A 38 6.14 6.86 -18.29
N GLU A 39 6.98 7.79 -18.75
CA GLU A 39 7.29 7.97 -20.17
C GLU A 39 8.09 6.77 -20.74
N ALA A 40 8.85 6.06 -19.90
CA ALA A 40 9.50 4.80 -20.27
C ALA A 40 8.52 3.62 -20.39
N GLY A 41 7.22 3.82 -20.13
CA GLY A 41 6.18 2.80 -20.27
C GLY A 41 6.06 1.85 -19.08
N ILE A 42 6.41 2.28 -17.88
CA ILE A 42 6.20 1.50 -16.66
C ILE A 42 4.71 1.52 -16.29
N ASP A 43 4.04 0.38 -16.35
CA ASP A 43 2.60 0.24 -16.07
C ASP A 43 2.29 0.12 -14.57
N SER A 44 3.24 -0.37 -13.76
CA SER A 44 2.99 -0.65 -12.34
C SER A 44 4.23 -0.46 -11.49
N PHE A 45 4.03 0.14 -10.32
CA PHE A 45 5.07 0.36 -9.31
C PHE A 45 4.85 -0.55 -8.10
N LYS A 46 5.86 -1.34 -7.75
CA LYS A 46 5.83 -2.18 -6.55
C LYS A 46 6.47 -1.43 -5.38
N ILE A 47 5.70 -1.22 -4.33
CA ILE A 47 6.18 -0.68 -3.06
C ILE A 47 6.58 -1.84 -2.16
N GLU A 48 7.86 -1.90 -1.79
CA GLU A 48 8.38 -2.93 -0.89
C GLU A 48 8.26 -2.48 0.57
N GLY A 49 7.72 -3.34 1.41
CA GLY A 49 7.49 -2.98 2.80
C GLY A 49 7.06 -4.15 3.68
N ARG A 50 7.46 -5.39 3.32
CA ARG A 50 7.05 -6.61 4.03
C ARG A 50 7.24 -6.55 5.56
N MET A 51 8.29 -5.88 6.01
CA MET A 51 8.62 -5.72 7.44
C MET A 51 8.12 -4.39 8.01
N LYS A 52 7.39 -3.61 7.24
CA LYS A 52 6.88 -2.29 7.63
C LYS A 52 5.46 -2.39 8.17
N LYS A 53 5.04 -1.37 8.92
CA LYS A 53 3.69 -1.25 9.45
C LYS A 53 2.68 -0.87 8.36
N PRO A 54 1.37 -1.11 8.57
CA PRO A 54 0.32 -0.73 7.61
C PRO A 54 0.35 0.76 7.24
N GLU A 55 0.70 1.63 8.19
CA GLU A 55 0.80 3.08 7.98
C GLU A 55 1.87 3.44 6.94
N TYR A 56 2.97 2.70 6.89
CA TYR A 56 3.97 2.85 5.84
C TYR A 56 3.37 2.54 4.47
N ALA A 57 2.74 1.38 4.33
CA ALA A 57 2.15 0.99 3.05
C ALA A 57 1.09 1.99 2.58
N ALA A 58 0.20 2.40 3.47
CA ALA A 58 -0.85 3.38 3.17
C ALA A 58 -0.27 4.75 2.82
N GLY A 59 0.66 5.26 3.62
CA GLY A 59 1.27 6.57 3.43
C GLY A 59 2.08 6.65 2.15
N VAL A 60 3.00 5.72 1.92
CA VAL A 60 3.82 5.69 0.69
C VAL A 60 2.94 5.56 -0.54
N THR A 61 1.95 4.66 -0.53
CA THR A 61 1.00 4.52 -1.64
C THR A 61 0.24 5.81 -1.92
N ALA A 62 -0.19 6.52 -0.86
CA ALA A 62 -0.91 7.79 -1.01
C ALA A 62 -0.03 8.88 -1.65
N PHE A 63 1.25 8.98 -1.26
CA PHE A 63 2.18 9.92 -1.89
C PHE A 63 2.43 9.58 -3.35
N TYR A 64 2.75 8.32 -3.67
CA TYR A 64 2.97 7.92 -5.06
C TYR A 64 1.72 8.14 -5.91
N ARG A 65 0.53 7.81 -5.41
CA ARG A 65 -0.74 8.10 -6.12
C ARG A 65 -0.93 9.58 -6.38
N LYS A 66 -0.72 10.43 -5.35
CA LYS A 66 -0.80 11.90 -5.50
C LYS A 66 0.09 12.42 -6.63
N TYR A 67 1.34 11.93 -6.69
CA TYR A 67 2.32 12.44 -7.65
C TYR A 67 2.19 11.83 -9.04
N ILE A 68 1.70 10.61 -9.16
CA ILE A 68 1.28 10.04 -10.46
C ILE A 68 0.12 10.87 -11.03
N ASP A 69 -0.92 11.14 -10.23
CA ASP A 69 -2.07 11.95 -10.68
C ASP A 69 -1.65 13.38 -11.05
N ARG A 70 -0.73 13.99 -10.27
CA ARG A 70 -0.16 15.29 -10.58
C ARG A 70 0.56 15.28 -11.93
N TYR A 71 1.37 14.26 -12.18
CA TYR A 71 2.09 14.16 -13.46
C TYR A 71 1.13 14.04 -14.64
N TYR A 72 0.14 13.17 -14.57
CA TYR A 72 -0.86 13.03 -15.63
C TYR A 72 -1.63 14.34 -15.87
N LYS A 73 -1.99 15.05 -14.84
CA LYS A 73 -2.60 16.38 -14.97
C LYS A 73 -1.67 17.37 -15.67
N CYS A 74 -0.41 17.46 -15.27
CA CYS A 74 0.58 18.30 -15.96
C CYS A 74 0.74 17.91 -17.42
N LYS A 75 0.69 16.62 -17.73
CA LYS A 75 0.78 16.08 -19.09
C LYS A 75 -0.42 16.49 -19.94
N GLU A 76 -1.63 16.37 -19.41
CA GLU A 76 -2.89 16.79 -20.08
C GLU A 76 -2.92 18.31 -20.34
N GLU A 77 -2.38 19.11 -19.43
CA GLU A 77 -2.27 20.56 -19.56
C GLU A 77 -1.11 21.01 -20.48
N GLY A 78 -0.31 20.09 -21.01
CA GLY A 78 0.87 20.41 -21.82
C GLY A 78 2.03 21.02 -21.04
N LYS A 79 2.07 20.84 -19.72
CA LYS A 79 3.04 21.45 -18.79
C LYS A 79 3.89 20.39 -18.07
N LYS A 80 4.34 19.37 -18.77
CA LYS A 80 5.12 18.25 -18.17
C LYS A 80 6.32 18.74 -17.36
N ASP A 81 7.00 19.78 -17.82
CA ASP A 81 8.21 20.33 -17.19
C ASP A 81 7.92 21.03 -15.85
N THR A 82 6.66 21.24 -15.51
CA THR A 82 6.27 21.82 -14.22
C THR A 82 6.12 20.79 -13.12
N TYR A 83 6.33 19.50 -13.43
CA TYR A 83 6.29 18.48 -12.40
C TYR A 83 7.40 18.70 -11.37
N HIS A 84 7.03 18.69 -10.12
CA HIS A 84 7.95 18.74 -8.99
C HIS A 84 7.30 18.08 -7.77
N VAL A 85 8.11 17.59 -6.87
CA VAL A 85 7.67 17.05 -5.58
C VAL A 85 7.84 18.14 -4.53
N GLU A 86 6.78 18.42 -3.78
CA GLU A 86 6.81 19.43 -2.72
C GLU A 86 7.79 19.01 -1.60
N ALA A 87 8.62 19.93 -1.15
CA ALA A 87 9.62 19.67 -0.11
C ALA A 87 8.99 19.08 1.16
N HIS A 88 7.85 19.62 1.57
CA HIS A 88 7.11 19.12 2.73
C HIS A 88 6.65 17.66 2.56
N ASP A 89 6.21 17.27 1.37
CA ASP A 89 5.82 15.88 1.10
C ASP A 89 7.03 14.94 1.10
N LEU A 90 8.18 15.41 0.63
CA LEU A 90 9.43 14.65 0.73
C LEU A 90 9.88 14.46 2.18
N GLU A 91 9.74 15.48 3.02
CA GLU A 91 9.99 15.38 4.45
C GLU A 91 9.07 14.36 5.12
N GLN A 92 7.77 14.40 4.83
CA GLN A 92 6.82 13.42 5.34
C GLN A 92 7.13 12.00 4.85
N LEU A 93 7.46 11.85 3.58
CA LEU A 93 7.85 10.56 3.02
C LEU A 93 9.12 10.02 3.71
N ASN A 94 10.08 10.89 4.01
CA ASN A 94 11.28 10.55 4.78
C ASN A 94 10.95 10.14 6.22
N ALA A 95 9.95 10.76 6.83
CA ALA A 95 9.48 10.40 8.18
C ALA A 95 8.73 9.05 8.22
N LEU A 96 8.40 8.46 7.06
CA LEU A 96 7.79 7.15 6.95
C LEU A 96 8.85 6.02 6.90
N TYR A 97 9.56 5.82 8.02
CA TYR A 97 10.46 4.68 8.21
C TYR A 97 11.72 4.63 7.33
N ILE A 98 12.30 5.78 7.02
CA ILE A 98 13.65 5.80 6.44
C ILE A 98 14.67 5.41 7.50
N ARG A 99 15.59 4.52 7.15
CA ARG A 99 16.63 3.99 8.05
C ARG A 99 17.85 4.89 8.16
N SER A 100 18.15 5.62 7.09
CA SER A 100 19.29 6.53 7.05
C SER A 100 19.03 7.66 6.05
N GLU A 101 19.16 7.35 4.77
CA GLU A 101 19.04 8.31 3.68
C GLU A 101 18.31 7.66 2.50
N ARG A 102 17.88 8.48 1.54
CA ARG A 102 17.29 8.03 0.28
C ARG A 102 18.35 7.86 -0.80
N SER A 103 18.05 7.00 -1.75
CA SER A 103 18.74 6.93 -3.04
C SER A 103 17.74 6.68 -4.16
N GLU A 104 18.09 7.06 -5.37
CA GLU A 104 17.30 6.74 -6.57
C GLU A 104 17.62 5.35 -7.13
N GLY A 105 18.47 4.57 -6.43
CA GLY A 105 18.94 3.30 -6.93
C GLY A 105 19.91 3.47 -8.11
N TYR A 106 19.75 2.66 -9.14
CA TYR A 106 20.62 2.66 -10.33
C TYR A 106 20.08 3.46 -11.52
N TYR A 107 19.07 4.29 -11.33
CA TYR A 107 18.46 4.99 -12.46
C TYR A 107 19.42 6.00 -13.12
N HIS A 108 20.13 6.77 -12.33
CA HIS A 108 21.07 7.78 -12.84
C HIS A 108 22.53 7.49 -12.49
N GLN A 109 22.80 6.41 -11.77
CA GLN A 109 24.16 6.05 -11.37
C GLN A 109 24.32 4.53 -11.33
N HIS A 110 25.55 4.07 -11.52
CA HIS A 110 25.88 2.66 -11.48
C HIS A 110 26.88 2.43 -10.36
N ASN A 111 26.53 1.66 -9.35
CA ASN A 111 27.36 1.33 -8.19
C ASN A 111 27.80 2.54 -7.35
N GLY A 112 28.50 2.26 -6.27
CA GLY A 112 29.21 3.24 -5.47
C GLY A 112 28.64 3.45 -4.08
N ARG A 113 29.41 4.22 -3.33
CA ARG A 113 29.15 4.53 -1.91
C ARG A 113 27.85 5.26 -1.67
N ASN A 114 27.31 5.93 -2.70
CA ASN A 114 26.04 6.67 -2.61
C ASN A 114 24.82 5.75 -2.41
N MET A 115 24.95 4.46 -2.71
CA MET A 115 23.88 3.47 -2.56
C MET A 115 23.79 2.87 -1.16
N ILE A 116 24.85 2.98 -0.37
CA ILE A 116 24.96 2.36 0.95
C ILE A 116 25.12 3.44 2.03
N THR A 117 24.73 3.09 3.25
CA THR A 117 25.10 3.89 4.43
C THR A 117 26.23 3.21 5.16
N LEU A 118 27.31 3.96 5.41
CA LEU A 118 28.45 3.45 6.17
C LEU A 118 28.31 3.71 7.67
N SER A 119 27.44 4.65 8.02
CA SER A 119 27.06 4.91 9.41
C SER A 119 26.04 3.89 9.91
N SER A 120 25.87 3.81 11.21
CA SER A 120 24.86 2.92 11.82
C SER A 120 23.47 3.19 11.24
N PRO A 121 22.81 2.19 10.64
CA PRO A 121 21.46 2.34 10.12
C PRO A 121 20.50 2.48 11.31
N SER A 122 20.05 3.66 11.56
CA SER A 122 19.08 3.95 12.63
C SER A 122 17.83 4.59 12.04
N TYR A 123 16.68 4.33 12.66
CA TYR A 123 15.49 5.11 12.38
C TYR A 123 15.62 6.49 12.99
N SER A 124 15.32 7.52 12.23
CA SER A 124 15.30 8.91 12.69
C SER A 124 14.13 9.23 13.65
N GLY A 125 13.36 8.24 14.03
CA GLY A 125 12.11 8.36 14.78
C GLY A 125 10.89 8.34 13.87
N ASN A 126 9.71 8.21 14.47
CA ASN A 126 8.45 8.32 13.77
C ASN A 126 7.87 9.72 14.00
N ASP A 127 7.30 10.30 12.98
CA ASP A 127 6.38 11.44 13.15
C ASP A 127 5.01 10.86 13.55
N ASP A 128 4.72 10.85 14.85
CA ASP A 128 3.48 10.27 15.38
C ASP A 128 2.25 11.02 14.88
N VAL A 129 2.35 12.33 14.62
CA VAL A 129 1.25 13.13 14.05
C VAL A 129 0.95 12.69 12.62
N LEU A 130 1.99 12.45 11.81
CA LEU A 130 1.84 11.92 10.46
C LEU A 130 1.25 10.51 10.49
N ILE A 131 1.73 9.66 11.37
CA ILE A 131 1.25 8.27 11.52
C ILE A 131 -0.24 8.25 11.90
N ASP A 132 -0.67 9.06 12.86
CA ASP A 132 -2.08 9.13 13.28
C ASP A 132 -2.97 9.71 12.19
N ARG A 133 -2.50 10.68 11.42
CA ARG A 133 -3.21 11.20 10.24
C ARG A 133 -3.39 10.12 9.16
N ILE A 134 -2.34 9.35 8.86
CA ILE A 134 -2.42 8.24 7.90
C ILE A 134 -3.39 7.18 8.39
N ARG A 135 -3.31 6.81 9.67
CA ARG A 135 -4.20 5.82 10.29
C ARG A 135 -5.66 6.25 10.20
N SER A 136 -5.97 7.47 10.62
CA SER A 136 -7.34 7.98 10.58
C SER A 136 -7.89 8.09 9.16
N ARG A 137 -7.06 8.52 8.20
CA ARG A 137 -7.48 8.75 6.82
C ARG A 137 -7.64 7.47 6.00
N PHE A 138 -6.77 6.48 6.20
CA PHE A 138 -6.68 5.34 5.29
C PHE A 138 -6.96 3.98 5.95
N LEU A 139 -6.72 3.83 7.25
CA LEU A 139 -6.78 2.53 7.91
C LEU A 139 -7.98 2.38 8.85
N SER A 140 -8.47 3.47 9.42
CA SER A 140 -9.61 3.43 10.34
C SER A 140 -10.96 3.47 9.63
N GLN A 141 -10.99 3.85 8.35
CA GLN A 141 -12.22 3.89 7.58
C GLN A 141 -12.56 2.48 7.05
N LYS A 142 -13.60 1.88 7.59
CA LYS A 142 -14.19 0.70 6.97
C LYS A 142 -14.88 1.15 5.67
N LYS A 143 -14.35 0.72 4.52
CA LYS A 143 -15.08 0.84 3.26
C LYS A 143 -16.25 -0.15 3.30
N ILE A 144 -17.41 0.34 3.66
CA ILE A 144 -18.65 -0.44 3.63
C ILE A 144 -19.32 -0.13 2.30
N LEU A 145 -19.47 -1.15 1.46
CA LEU A 145 -20.31 -1.06 0.28
C LEU A 145 -21.74 -1.39 0.72
N PRO A 146 -22.68 -0.45 0.67
CA PRO A 146 -24.08 -0.73 0.96
C PRO A 146 -24.60 -1.67 -0.12
N VAL A 147 -25.12 -2.80 0.30
CA VAL A 147 -25.76 -3.78 -0.58
C VAL A 147 -27.20 -4.02 -0.16
N THR A 148 -28.09 -4.20 -1.13
CA THR A 148 -29.44 -4.68 -0.88
C THR A 148 -29.47 -6.17 -1.16
N LEU A 149 -29.92 -6.94 -0.18
CA LEU A 149 -30.09 -8.39 -0.28
C LEU A 149 -31.58 -8.73 -0.35
N ASN A 150 -32.00 -9.39 -1.42
CA ASN A 150 -33.33 -9.97 -1.53
C ASN A 150 -33.19 -11.50 -1.58
N ALA A 151 -33.68 -12.16 -0.56
CA ALA A 151 -33.65 -13.63 -0.48
C ALA A 151 -35.07 -14.20 -0.53
N SER A 152 -35.26 -15.23 -1.33
CA SER A 152 -36.53 -15.93 -1.50
C SER A 152 -36.36 -17.42 -1.21
N PHE A 153 -37.14 -17.92 -0.28
CA PHE A 153 -37.14 -19.32 0.14
C PHE A 153 -38.58 -19.88 0.11
N HIS A 154 -38.90 -20.67 -0.90
CA HIS A 154 -40.17 -21.36 -1.01
C HIS A 154 -39.97 -22.86 -0.99
N ALA A 155 -40.67 -23.57 -0.11
CA ALA A 155 -40.54 -25.02 -0.02
C ALA A 155 -40.90 -25.69 -1.36
N GLY A 156 -40.03 -26.58 -1.81
CA GLY A 156 -40.14 -27.23 -3.12
C GLY A 156 -39.60 -26.47 -4.31
N SER A 157 -39.01 -25.30 -4.09
CA SER A 157 -38.29 -24.50 -5.10
C SER A 157 -36.87 -24.25 -4.67
N ASN A 158 -35.99 -23.89 -5.61
CA ASN A 158 -34.63 -23.48 -5.28
C ASN A 158 -34.62 -22.14 -4.54
N ALA A 159 -33.72 -22.02 -3.59
CA ALA A 159 -33.45 -20.73 -2.93
C ALA A 159 -32.91 -19.75 -3.94
N ARG A 160 -33.33 -18.49 -3.86
CA ARG A 160 -32.78 -17.39 -4.71
C ARG A 160 -32.31 -16.26 -3.85
N LEU A 161 -31.17 -15.72 -4.21
CA LEU A 161 -30.56 -14.54 -3.58
C LEU A 161 -30.18 -13.55 -4.67
N THR A 162 -30.73 -12.34 -4.58
CA THR A 162 -30.34 -11.21 -5.41
C THR A 162 -29.56 -10.21 -4.56
N ILE A 163 -28.35 -9.89 -4.98
CA ILE A 163 -27.48 -8.88 -4.36
C ILE A 163 -27.41 -7.69 -5.29
N THR A 164 -27.79 -6.52 -4.80
CA THR A 164 -27.73 -5.27 -5.58
C THR A 164 -26.79 -4.28 -4.90
N ALA A 165 -25.83 -3.75 -5.68
CA ALA A 165 -24.89 -2.71 -5.26
C ALA A 165 -24.59 -1.77 -6.43
N ASN A 166 -24.56 -0.47 -6.20
CA ASN A 166 -24.22 0.54 -7.19
C ASN A 166 -24.95 0.41 -8.55
N GLY A 167 -26.23 -0.02 -8.52
CA GLY A 167 -27.00 -0.22 -9.74
C GLY A 167 -26.75 -1.54 -10.50
N ALA A 168 -25.79 -2.33 -10.06
CA ALA A 168 -25.56 -3.68 -10.59
C ALA A 168 -26.22 -4.72 -9.68
N SER A 169 -26.77 -5.79 -10.28
CA SER A 169 -27.37 -6.91 -9.54
C SER A 169 -26.76 -8.23 -9.97
N VAL A 170 -26.60 -9.12 -9.01
CA VAL A 170 -26.17 -10.50 -9.21
C VAL A 170 -27.22 -11.42 -8.60
N ASP A 171 -27.68 -12.38 -9.37
CA ASP A 171 -28.61 -13.41 -8.93
C ASP A 171 -27.87 -14.72 -8.69
N ILE A 172 -28.14 -15.33 -7.55
CA ILE A 172 -27.57 -16.61 -7.14
C ILE A 172 -28.73 -17.58 -6.88
N GLU A 173 -28.64 -18.75 -7.46
CA GLU A 173 -29.58 -19.85 -7.22
C GLU A 173 -28.92 -20.89 -6.31
N GLY A 174 -29.59 -21.22 -5.22
CA GLY A 174 -29.17 -22.22 -4.24
C GLY A 174 -29.84 -23.57 -4.42
N GLY A 175 -29.68 -24.43 -3.42
CA GLY A 175 -30.34 -25.73 -3.39
C GLY A 175 -31.85 -25.64 -3.16
N MET A 176 -32.54 -26.76 -3.37
CA MET A 176 -33.99 -26.89 -3.12
C MET A 176 -34.32 -26.68 -1.65
N VAL A 177 -35.26 -25.78 -1.40
CA VAL A 177 -35.75 -25.45 -0.04
C VAL A 177 -36.69 -26.55 0.44
N GLN A 178 -36.34 -27.17 1.55
CA GLN A 178 -37.16 -28.19 2.20
C GLN A 178 -38.11 -27.55 3.21
N LYS A 179 -39.27 -28.21 3.42
CA LYS A 179 -40.21 -27.79 4.46
C LYS A 179 -39.58 -27.94 5.84
N ALA A 180 -39.71 -26.92 6.67
CA ALA A 180 -39.18 -26.94 8.03
C ALA A 180 -39.82 -28.07 8.86
N LEU A 181 -38.98 -28.86 9.54
CA LEU A 181 -39.45 -29.98 10.37
C LEU A 181 -39.92 -29.54 11.75
N LYS A 182 -39.31 -28.47 12.32
CA LYS A 182 -39.64 -27.97 13.67
C LYS A 182 -40.04 -26.51 13.66
N GLN A 183 -39.16 -25.61 13.24
CA GLN A 183 -39.44 -24.18 13.16
C GLN A 183 -38.94 -23.61 11.84
N PRO A 184 -39.71 -22.72 11.18
CA PRO A 184 -39.23 -21.99 10.01
C PRO A 184 -38.10 -21.06 10.38
N LEU A 185 -37.18 -20.79 9.44
CA LEU A 185 -36.09 -19.84 9.60
C LEU A 185 -36.67 -18.42 9.72
N SER A 186 -36.35 -17.68 10.78
CA SER A 186 -36.81 -16.32 10.94
C SER A 186 -35.89 -15.32 10.18
N LYS A 187 -36.44 -14.14 9.86
CA LYS A 187 -35.66 -13.09 9.20
C LYS A 187 -34.45 -12.65 10.02
N GLU A 188 -34.55 -12.66 11.33
CA GLU A 188 -33.46 -12.31 12.26
C GLU A 188 -32.32 -13.30 12.14
N LYS A 189 -32.60 -14.60 12.15
CA LYS A 189 -31.59 -15.65 12.00
C LYS A 189 -30.89 -15.64 10.62
N ILE A 190 -31.57 -15.18 9.58
CA ILE A 190 -30.94 -15.04 8.25
C ILE A 190 -29.96 -13.87 8.22
N LYS A 191 -30.20 -12.81 9.01
CA LYS A 191 -29.31 -11.65 9.08
C LYS A 191 -28.06 -11.88 9.91
N GLU A 192 -28.07 -12.87 10.80
CA GLU A 192 -26.96 -13.19 11.72
C GLU A 192 -25.93 -14.17 11.11
N GLN A 193 -26.23 -14.78 9.97
CA GLN A 193 -25.33 -15.68 9.23
C GLN A 193 -24.67 -14.99 8.02
#